data_5e7249505810eddb3ea396f67a0a78db
#
_entry.id   5e7249505810eddb3ea396f67a0a78db
#
_cell.length_a   1.000
_cell.length_b   1.000
_cell.length_c   1.000
_cell.angle_alpha   90.00
_cell.angle_beta   90.00
_cell.angle_gamma   90.00
#
_symmetry.space_group_name_H-M   'P 1'
#
loop_
_entity.id
_entity.type
_entity.pdbx_description
1 polymer ?
#
loop_
_entity_poly.entity_id
_entity_poly.type
_entity_poly.pdbx_seq_one_letter_code
_entity_poly.pdbx_strand_id
1 'polypeptide(L)'
;MRKGRVGVSVCDIATGMTAHAGICEALIGRERTGKGSGVSVAMFDVMADWMSVPLLYHDYLGKPTPRVGLNHTVICPYGAYECKDGQLVVITVQHSGEWQRFCEHILGDATLAADPRFHDNTARIDNKPALEALIKTVFASHDRVEMLKRLEDAGIAFGA
;
A
#
# COMPACT_ATOMS: atom_id res chain seq x y z
N MET A 1 -10.58 -5.60 17.93
CA MET A 1 -10.57 -4.55 16.89
C MET A 1 -11.99 -4.36 16.36
N ARG A 2 -12.55 -3.14 16.41
CA ARG A 2 -13.92 -2.88 15.90
C ARG A 2 -13.96 -3.07 14.40
N LYS A 3 -15.03 -3.70 13.89
CA LYS A 3 -15.32 -3.77 12.45
C LYS A 3 -15.64 -2.34 11.98
N GLY A 4 -14.86 -1.82 11.02
CA GLY A 4 -15.11 -0.52 10.41
C GLY A 4 -15.78 -0.67 9.05
N ARG A 5 -16.49 0.37 8.60
CA ARG A 5 -17.02 0.51 7.26
C ARG A 5 -16.21 1.58 6.53
N VAL A 6 -15.99 1.39 5.23
CA VAL A 6 -15.49 2.47 4.38
C VAL A 6 -16.50 3.62 4.38
N GLY A 7 -16.03 4.85 4.52
CA GLY A 7 -16.88 6.03 4.66
C GLY A 7 -17.71 6.42 3.42
N VAL A 8 -17.50 5.74 2.29
CA VAL A 8 -18.22 5.94 1.03
C VAL A 8 -18.86 4.64 0.55
N SER A 9 -19.82 4.72 -0.37
CA SER A 9 -20.46 3.56 -1.01
C SER A 9 -19.52 2.96 -2.07
N VAL A 10 -18.40 2.38 -1.64
CA VAL A 10 -17.32 1.92 -2.53
C VAL A 10 -17.81 0.90 -3.56
N CYS A 11 -18.71 -0.02 -3.17
CA CYS A 11 -19.27 -1.02 -4.08
C CYS A 11 -20.07 -0.37 -5.22
N ASP A 12 -20.93 0.58 -4.89
CA ASP A 12 -21.75 1.29 -5.88
C ASP A 12 -20.88 2.12 -6.82
N ILE A 13 -19.92 2.87 -6.26
CA ILE A 13 -19.01 3.73 -7.03
C ILE A 13 -18.18 2.87 -7.99
N ALA A 14 -17.55 1.80 -7.50
CA ALA A 14 -16.73 0.93 -8.34
C ALA A 14 -17.54 0.26 -9.45
N THR A 15 -18.76 -0.21 -9.13
CA THR A 15 -19.65 -0.81 -10.12
C THR A 15 -20.07 0.20 -11.18
N GLY A 16 -20.40 1.44 -10.78
CA GLY A 16 -20.72 2.52 -11.72
C GLY A 16 -19.55 2.87 -12.65
N MET A 17 -18.33 2.92 -12.12
CA MET A 17 -17.11 3.15 -12.93
C MET A 17 -16.86 2.01 -13.91
N THR A 18 -17.02 0.75 -13.48
CA THR A 18 -16.88 -0.42 -14.35
C THR A 18 -17.96 -0.43 -15.44
N ALA A 19 -19.20 -0.09 -15.12
CA ALA A 19 -20.28 0.03 -16.10
C ALA A 19 -19.98 1.13 -17.13
N HIS A 20 -19.48 2.29 -16.70
CA HIS A 20 -19.04 3.37 -17.59
C HIS A 20 -17.95 2.89 -18.56
N ALA A 21 -16.92 2.21 -18.07
CA ALA A 21 -15.85 1.66 -18.92
C ALA A 21 -16.40 0.67 -19.95
N GLY A 22 -17.25 -0.28 -19.54
CA GLY A 22 -17.87 -1.25 -20.43
C GLY A 22 -18.76 -0.61 -21.51
N ILE A 23 -19.47 0.47 -21.19
CA ILE A 23 -20.25 1.24 -22.17
C ILE A 23 -19.33 1.91 -23.20
N CYS A 24 -18.22 2.51 -22.77
CA CYS A 24 -17.23 3.10 -23.68
C CYS A 24 -16.63 2.06 -24.62
N GLU A 25 -16.26 0.88 -24.10
CA GLU A 25 -15.76 -0.24 -24.91
C GLU A 25 -16.80 -0.72 -25.92
N ALA A 26 -18.06 -0.87 -25.52
CA ALA A 26 -19.15 -1.26 -26.40
C ALA A 26 -19.39 -0.23 -27.54
N LEU A 27 -19.25 1.07 -27.24
CA LEU A 27 -19.36 2.14 -28.24
C LEU A 27 -18.21 2.08 -29.26
N ILE A 28 -16.97 1.89 -28.79
CA ILE A 28 -15.81 1.71 -29.68
C ILE A 28 -15.99 0.48 -30.56
N GLY A 29 -16.47 -0.63 -29.98
CA GLY A 29 -16.79 -1.85 -30.72
C GLY A 29 -17.87 -1.60 -31.80
N ARG A 30 -18.92 -0.84 -31.47
CA ARG A 30 -19.99 -0.47 -32.41
C ARG A 30 -19.46 0.36 -33.57
N GLU A 31 -18.58 1.32 -33.32
CA GLU A 31 -17.98 2.14 -34.40
C GLU A 31 -17.19 1.29 -35.40
N ARG A 32 -16.48 0.27 -34.89
CA ARG A 32 -15.68 -0.63 -35.74
C ARG A 32 -16.49 -1.66 -36.51
N THR A 33 -17.58 -2.16 -35.90
CA THR A 33 -18.33 -3.32 -36.41
C THR A 33 -19.70 -2.95 -36.99
N GLY A 34 -20.21 -1.75 -36.73
CA GLY A 34 -21.56 -1.31 -37.00
C GLY A 34 -22.63 -1.99 -36.13
N LYS A 35 -22.26 -2.82 -35.18
CA LYS A 35 -23.17 -3.60 -34.33
C LYS A 35 -23.04 -3.20 -32.87
N GLY A 36 -24.18 -2.94 -32.23
CA GLY A 36 -24.23 -2.74 -30.78
C GLY A 36 -24.09 -4.04 -30.01
N SER A 37 -23.69 -3.94 -28.73
CA SER A 37 -23.62 -5.07 -27.80
C SER A 37 -24.23 -4.69 -26.46
N GLY A 38 -24.77 -5.68 -25.72
CA GLY A 38 -25.20 -5.50 -24.34
C GLY A 38 -23.98 -5.42 -23.41
N VAL A 39 -24.13 -4.61 -22.35
CA VAL A 39 -23.15 -4.53 -21.25
C VAL A 39 -23.84 -5.01 -19.98
N SER A 40 -23.29 -6.02 -19.31
CA SER A 40 -23.76 -6.51 -18.03
C SER A 40 -22.65 -6.39 -17.00
N VAL A 41 -22.95 -5.76 -15.86
CA VAL A 41 -21.98 -5.56 -14.78
C VAL A 41 -22.66 -5.95 -13.48
N ALA A 42 -22.11 -6.95 -12.78
CA ALA A 42 -22.58 -7.34 -11.47
C ALA A 42 -21.70 -6.72 -10.38
N MET A 43 -22.32 -6.14 -9.36
CA MET A 43 -21.60 -5.53 -8.22
C MET A 43 -20.72 -6.55 -7.50
N PHE A 44 -21.19 -7.79 -7.39
CA PHE A 44 -20.41 -8.85 -6.76
C PHE A 44 -19.10 -9.14 -7.52
N ASP A 45 -19.19 -9.23 -8.86
CA ASP A 45 -18.03 -9.54 -9.69
C ASP A 45 -16.97 -8.44 -9.63
N VAL A 46 -17.40 -7.18 -9.65
CA VAL A 46 -16.52 -6.02 -9.48
C VAL A 46 -15.81 -6.05 -8.13
N MET A 47 -16.53 -6.38 -7.06
CA MET A 47 -15.93 -6.48 -5.73
C MET A 47 -15.03 -7.71 -5.59
N ALA A 48 -15.37 -8.83 -6.22
CA ALA A 48 -14.51 -10.02 -6.25
C ALA A 48 -13.19 -9.74 -6.98
N ASP A 49 -13.22 -8.98 -8.07
CA ASP A 49 -12.01 -8.54 -8.80
C ASP A 49 -11.12 -7.66 -7.90
N TRP A 50 -11.67 -6.69 -7.19
CA TRP A 50 -10.93 -5.86 -6.24
C TRP A 50 -10.35 -6.67 -5.07
N MET A 51 -11.00 -7.76 -4.71
CA MET A 51 -10.56 -8.70 -3.66
C MET A 51 -9.69 -9.83 -4.20
N SER A 52 -9.28 -9.80 -5.47
CA SER A 52 -8.51 -10.87 -6.11
C SER A 52 -7.20 -11.18 -5.36
N VAL A 53 -6.44 -10.17 -4.94
CA VAL A 53 -5.20 -10.39 -4.17
C VAL A 53 -5.46 -11.11 -2.84
N PRO A 54 -6.32 -10.63 -1.94
CA PRO A 54 -6.68 -11.37 -0.73
C PRO A 54 -7.21 -12.79 -0.98
N LEU A 55 -8.01 -12.99 -2.04
CA LEU A 55 -8.55 -14.31 -2.41
C LEU A 55 -7.44 -15.26 -2.84
N LEU A 56 -6.53 -14.81 -3.74
CA LEU A 56 -5.39 -15.60 -4.20
C LEU A 56 -4.43 -15.94 -3.04
N TYR A 57 -4.18 -15.01 -2.13
CA TYR A 57 -3.39 -15.29 -0.93
C TYR A 57 -4.04 -16.38 -0.05
N HIS A 58 -5.37 -16.34 0.10
CA HIS A 58 -6.06 -17.37 0.84
C HIS A 58 -5.96 -18.73 0.14
N ASP A 59 -6.22 -18.79 -1.16
CA ASP A 59 -6.24 -20.03 -1.94
C ASP A 59 -4.86 -20.69 -2.04
N TYR A 60 -3.80 -19.91 -2.31
CA TYR A 60 -2.46 -20.45 -2.51
C TYR A 60 -1.65 -20.62 -1.23
N LEU A 61 -1.85 -19.75 -0.22
CA LEU A 61 -1.08 -19.81 1.03
C LEU A 61 -1.89 -20.38 2.21
N GLY A 62 -3.17 -20.64 2.04
CA GLY A 62 -4.05 -21.15 3.10
C GLY A 62 -4.23 -20.17 4.27
N LYS A 63 -3.87 -18.90 4.09
CA LYS A 63 -3.90 -17.90 5.16
C LYS A 63 -4.76 -16.71 4.77
N PRO A 64 -5.75 -16.33 5.59
CA PRO A 64 -6.51 -15.10 5.34
C PRO A 64 -5.59 -13.88 5.50
N THR A 65 -5.77 -12.89 4.62
CA THR A 65 -5.06 -11.61 4.75
C THR A 65 -5.43 -10.94 6.08
N PRO A 66 -4.46 -10.63 6.95
CA PRO A 66 -4.74 -10.03 8.24
C PRO A 66 -5.18 -8.56 8.09
N ARG A 67 -5.83 -8.04 9.12
CA ARG A 67 -6.07 -6.60 9.24
C ARG A 67 -4.79 -5.91 9.68
N VAL A 68 -4.27 -5.01 8.89
CA VAL A 68 -2.96 -4.37 9.11
C VAL A 68 -3.05 -2.90 9.52
N GLY A 69 -4.26 -2.35 9.66
CA GLY A 69 -4.46 -0.93 9.99
C GLY A 69 -3.93 -0.01 8.89
N LEU A 70 -3.01 0.88 9.24
CA LEU A 70 -2.37 1.82 8.31
C LEU A 70 -1.09 1.25 7.66
N ASN A 71 -0.86 -0.06 7.79
CA ASN A 71 0.28 -0.73 7.18
C ASN A 71 -0.13 -1.47 5.90
N HIS A 72 0.86 -1.83 5.09
CA HIS A 72 0.67 -2.73 3.95
C HIS A 72 0.87 -4.20 4.35
N THR A 73 0.18 -5.12 3.67
CA THR A 73 0.25 -6.56 3.97
C THR A 73 1.53 -7.23 3.48
N VAL A 74 2.06 -6.76 2.36
CA VAL A 74 3.16 -7.44 1.64
C VAL A 74 4.35 -6.53 1.28
N ILE A 75 4.34 -5.28 1.73
CA ILE A 75 5.45 -4.33 1.55
C ILE A 75 5.88 -3.82 2.93
N CYS A 76 7.17 -3.84 3.19
CA CYS A 76 7.75 -3.40 4.46
C CYS A 76 9.09 -2.67 4.23
N PRO A 77 9.25 -1.45 4.81
CA PRO A 77 8.26 -0.69 5.56
C PRO A 77 7.21 -0.02 4.66
N TYR A 78 5.96 -0.06 5.08
CA TYR A 78 4.87 0.72 4.53
C TYR A 78 3.84 0.92 5.63
N GLY A 79 3.68 2.13 6.13
CA GLY A 79 2.76 2.43 7.23
C GLY A 79 2.83 3.88 7.68
N ALA A 80 2.03 4.19 8.71
CA ALA A 80 2.02 5.49 9.36
C ALA A 80 2.84 5.44 10.65
N TYR A 81 3.72 6.41 10.81
CA TYR A 81 4.61 6.53 11.97
C TYR A 81 4.40 7.89 12.64
N GLU A 82 4.34 7.88 13.96
CA GLU A 82 4.15 9.06 14.77
C GLU A 82 5.48 9.77 15.00
N CYS A 83 5.52 11.06 14.68
CA CYS A 83 6.64 11.95 14.93
C CYS A 83 6.61 12.47 16.37
N LYS A 84 7.69 13.13 16.79
CA LYS A 84 7.86 13.70 18.13
C LYS A 84 6.73 14.65 18.54
N ASP A 85 6.18 15.38 17.58
CA ASP A 85 5.06 16.33 17.77
C ASP A 85 3.66 15.65 17.75
N GLY A 86 3.60 14.31 17.73
CA GLY A 86 2.36 13.54 17.70
C GLY A 86 1.69 13.49 16.32
N GLN A 87 2.28 14.10 15.29
CA GLN A 87 1.75 14.06 13.94
C GLN A 87 2.18 12.76 13.22
N LEU A 88 1.30 12.25 12.37
CA LEU A 88 1.59 11.04 11.59
C LEU A 88 2.22 11.39 10.24
N VAL A 89 3.16 10.56 9.81
CA VAL A 89 3.70 10.54 8.45
C VAL A 89 3.58 9.12 7.90
N VAL A 90 2.94 8.99 6.74
CA VAL A 90 2.87 7.72 6.02
C VAL A 90 4.10 7.61 5.12
N ILE A 91 4.78 6.48 5.15
CA ILE A 91 5.90 6.20 4.24
C ILE A 91 5.70 4.87 3.51
N THR A 92 6.36 4.73 2.38
CA THR A 92 6.52 3.46 1.69
C THR A 92 7.93 3.33 1.13
N VAL A 93 8.50 2.12 1.23
CA VAL A 93 9.77 1.74 0.60
C VAL A 93 9.51 0.53 -0.28
N GLN A 94 9.57 0.71 -1.60
CA GLN A 94 9.08 -0.26 -2.56
C GLN A 94 10.18 -1.08 -3.24
N HIS A 95 11.40 -0.56 -3.32
CA HIS A 95 12.52 -1.25 -3.97
C HIS A 95 13.85 -1.10 -3.22
N SER A 96 14.83 -1.91 -3.59
CA SER A 96 16.13 -1.98 -2.89
C SER A 96 16.92 -0.67 -2.85
N GLY A 97 16.83 0.15 -3.90
CA GLY A 97 17.49 1.45 -3.92
C GLY A 97 16.88 2.45 -2.93
N GLU A 98 15.54 2.45 -2.76
CA GLU A 98 14.89 3.22 -1.70
C GLU A 98 15.26 2.70 -0.32
N TRP A 99 15.34 1.37 -0.17
CA TRP A 99 15.74 0.75 1.09
C TRP A 99 17.14 1.17 1.54
N GLN A 100 18.11 1.18 0.62
CA GLN A 100 19.48 1.66 0.91
C GLN A 100 19.46 3.11 1.39
N ARG A 101 18.80 4.01 0.66
CA ARG A 101 18.70 5.43 1.05
C ARG A 101 17.94 5.61 2.36
N PHE A 102 16.91 4.82 2.60
CA PHE A 102 16.16 4.85 3.86
C PHE A 102 17.03 4.47 5.05
N CYS A 103 17.84 3.40 4.92
CA CYS A 103 18.80 3.00 5.96
C CYS A 103 19.83 4.10 6.21
N GLU A 104 20.43 4.64 5.17
CA GLU A 104 21.50 5.64 5.27
C GLU A 104 21.01 6.99 5.80
N HIS A 105 19.94 7.54 5.20
CA HIS A 105 19.54 8.93 5.44
C HIS A 105 18.44 9.06 6.50
N ILE A 106 17.59 8.06 6.68
CA ILE A 106 16.50 8.12 7.65
C ILE A 106 16.86 7.38 8.93
N LEU A 107 17.28 6.10 8.83
CA LEU A 107 17.67 5.32 10.01
C LEU A 107 19.08 5.68 10.53
N GLY A 108 19.92 6.31 9.71
CA GLY A 108 21.28 6.72 10.08
C GLY A 108 22.28 5.56 10.18
N ASP A 109 21.93 4.40 9.61
CA ASP A 109 22.78 3.21 9.59
C ASP A 109 22.68 2.47 8.25
N ALA A 110 23.62 2.77 7.35
CA ALA A 110 23.70 2.13 6.03
C ALA A 110 23.92 0.61 6.09
N THR A 111 24.44 0.07 7.22
CA THR A 111 24.71 -1.37 7.34
C THR A 111 23.42 -2.19 7.42
N LEU A 112 22.32 -1.60 7.85
CA LEU A 112 20.99 -2.23 7.89
C LEU A 112 20.52 -2.69 6.50
N ALA A 113 21.00 -2.05 5.43
CA ALA A 113 20.65 -2.44 4.07
C ALA A 113 21.14 -3.84 3.69
N ALA A 114 22.25 -4.29 4.32
CA ALA A 114 22.84 -5.61 4.12
C ALA A 114 22.56 -6.58 5.28
N ASP A 115 21.86 -6.13 6.33
CA ASP A 115 21.51 -7.00 7.48
C ASP A 115 20.65 -8.18 7.01
N PRO A 116 21.00 -9.43 7.33
CA PRO A 116 20.22 -10.62 6.93
C PRO A 116 18.74 -10.55 7.32
N ARG A 117 18.39 -9.78 8.35
CA ARG A 117 17.00 -9.58 8.79
C ARG A 117 16.21 -8.59 7.91
N PHE A 118 16.91 -7.75 7.11
CA PHE A 118 16.28 -6.59 6.44
C PHE A 118 16.68 -6.40 4.98
N HIS A 119 17.60 -7.20 4.44
CA HIS A 119 18.22 -7.02 3.12
C HIS A 119 17.23 -7.06 1.96
N ASP A 120 16.11 -7.78 2.09
CA ASP A 120 15.04 -7.81 1.11
C ASP A 120 13.65 -7.66 1.76
N ASN A 121 12.61 -7.52 0.94
CA ASN A 121 11.26 -7.30 1.43
C ASN A 121 10.73 -8.47 2.26
N THR A 122 11.06 -9.71 1.89
CA THR A 122 10.62 -10.91 2.62
C THR A 122 11.25 -10.94 4.00
N ALA A 123 12.57 -10.74 4.08
CA ALA A 123 13.28 -10.66 5.36
C ALA A 123 12.74 -9.54 6.25
N ARG A 124 12.40 -8.36 5.67
CA ARG A 124 11.77 -7.26 6.42
C ARG A 124 10.38 -7.61 6.95
N ILE A 125 9.58 -8.34 6.18
CA ILE A 125 8.24 -8.80 6.62
C ILE A 125 8.38 -9.79 7.77
N ASP A 126 9.28 -10.76 7.65
CA ASP A 126 9.52 -11.80 8.67
C ASP A 126 10.05 -11.19 9.98
N ASN A 127 10.82 -10.10 9.89
CA ASN A 127 11.39 -9.38 11.02
C ASN A 127 10.70 -8.02 11.29
N LYS A 128 9.46 -7.85 10.82
CA LYS A 128 8.73 -6.58 10.89
C LYS A 128 8.72 -5.95 12.30
N PRO A 129 8.48 -6.66 13.40
CA PRO A 129 8.47 -6.04 14.73
C PRO A 129 9.80 -5.36 15.10
N ALA A 130 10.94 -5.95 14.73
CA ALA A 130 12.26 -5.37 14.99
C ALA A 130 12.49 -4.12 14.13
N LEU A 131 12.14 -4.16 12.84
CA LEU A 131 12.25 -3.02 11.95
C LEU A 131 11.33 -1.86 12.37
N GLU A 132 10.08 -2.16 12.73
CA GLU A 132 9.10 -1.18 13.23
C GLU A 132 9.61 -0.44 14.47
N ALA A 133 10.30 -1.14 15.39
CA ALA A 133 10.87 -0.53 16.57
C ALA A 133 11.97 0.49 16.23
N LEU A 134 12.85 0.17 15.27
CA LEU A 134 13.89 1.08 14.78
C LEU A 134 13.26 2.33 14.13
N ILE A 135 12.30 2.14 13.23
CA ILE A 135 11.63 3.26 12.54
C ILE A 135 10.92 4.17 13.55
N LYS A 136 10.15 3.60 14.47
CA LYS A 136 9.45 4.37 15.50
C LYS A 136 10.39 5.19 16.37
N THR A 137 11.54 4.65 16.73
CA THR A 137 12.55 5.38 17.51
C THR A 137 13.06 6.61 16.77
N VAL A 138 13.33 6.48 15.47
CA VAL A 138 13.80 7.59 14.65
C VAL A 138 12.69 8.64 14.46
N PHE A 139 11.47 8.21 14.12
CA PHE A 139 10.37 9.14 13.90
C PHE A 139 10.00 9.90 15.17
N ALA A 140 9.97 9.23 16.33
CA ALA A 140 9.70 9.87 17.64
C ALA A 140 10.79 10.88 18.07
N SER A 141 11.95 10.91 17.43
CA SER A 141 13.02 11.86 17.73
C SER A 141 12.99 13.14 16.89
N HIS A 142 12.16 13.21 15.84
CA HIS A 142 12.06 14.34 14.92
C HIS A 142 10.64 14.84 14.81
N ASP A 143 10.47 16.16 14.71
CA ASP A 143 9.18 16.75 14.41
C ASP A 143 8.78 16.45 12.95
N ARG A 144 7.46 16.46 12.66
CA ARG A 144 6.95 16.10 11.33
C ARG A 144 7.60 16.91 10.21
N VAL A 145 7.74 18.22 10.37
CA VAL A 145 8.33 19.11 9.35
C VAL A 145 9.76 18.69 9.00
N GLU A 146 10.56 18.39 10.03
CA GLU A 146 11.93 17.91 9.85
C GLU A 146 11.96 16.53 9.17
N MET A 147 11.09 15.61 9.59
CA MET A 147 11.01 14.28 9.01
C MET A 147 10.59 14.31 7.54
N LEU A 148 9.60 15.13 7.16
CA LEU A 148 9.18 15.31 5.79
C LEU A 148 10.33 15.80 4.90
N LYS A 149 11.10 16.79 5.38
CA LYS A 149 12.27 17.28 4.66
C LYS A 149 13.33 16.19 4.47
N ARG A 150 13.63 15.41 5.49
CA ARG A 150 14.59 14.29 5.40
C ARG A 150 14.14 13.22 4.41
N LEU A 151 12.85 12.88 4.39
CA LEU A 151 12.26 11.92 3.45
C LEU A 151 12.34 12.44 2.00
N GLU A 152 12.04 13.73 1.78
CA GLU A 152 12.17 14.38 0.48
C GLU A 152 13.63 14.38 -0.01
N ASP A 153 14.55 14.80 0.83
CA ASP A 153 15.99 14.84 0.51
C ASP A 153 16.55 13.43 0.19
N ALA A 154 16.02 12.39 0.85
CA ALA A 154 16.37 10.99 0.61
C ALA A 154 15.63 10.37 -0.60
N GLY A 155 14.67 11.06 -1.18
CA GLY A 155 13.85 10.53 -2.28
C GLY A 155 13.00 9.33 -1.87
N ILE A 156 12.44 9.37 -0.67
CA ILE A 156 11.52 8.36 -0.12
C ILE A 156 10.08 8.87 -0.27
N ALA A 157 9.18 8.03 -0.78
CA ALA A 157 7.79 8.39 -0.94
C ALA A 157 7.07 8.49 0.42
N PHE A 158 6.34 9.59 0.62
CA PHE A 158 5.59 9.84 1.84
C PHE A 158 4.24 10.51 1.57
N GLY A 159 3.32 10.39 2.56
CA GLY A 159 2.07 11.13 2.67
C GLY A 159 1.99 11.80 4.04
N ALA A 160 1.40 12.99 4.04
CA ALA A 160 1.32 13.84 5.24
C ALA A 160 -0.11 14.33 5.51
#